data_d3e219ec66fe4f04677ac428fa648027
#
_entry.id   d3e219ec66fe4f04677ac428fa648027
#
_cell.length_a   1.000
_cell.length_b   1.000
_cell.length_c   1.000
_cell.angle_alpha   90.00
_cell.angle_beta   90.00
_cell.angle_gamma   90.00
#
_symmetry.space_group_name_H-M   'P 1'
#
loop_
_entity.id
_entity.type
_entity.pdbx_description
1 polymer ?
#
loop_
_entity_poly.entity_id
_entity_poly.type
_entity_poly.pdbx_seq_one_letter_code
_entity_poly.pdbx_strand_id
1 'polypeptide(L)'
;MDITAKHAAPDKNGVRIAELDEESFRYLLWDHKPLTDFWMTGPGTVKRLEKRGIHTMGELAYFSTVNQDILYKEFGVDAELLIDHAWGLEPCGMKEIKAYRPSTNSISEGQVLSCPYPYDKARIIVMEMADSLVLQLTDKRLVTDSLTLDVCYDRENCDSGKYRGPVHIDHYGRTVPKGAHGSTKLDNPTNLGSILISATTELFERIADKTLTVRRITIAANRVVKDEGFFQVDL
;
A
#
# COMPACT_ATOMS: atom_id res chain seq x y z
N MET A 1 20.14 -0.15 -2.37
CA MET A 1 20.63 -0.92 -3.57
C MET A 1 20.05 -0.39 -4.88
N ASP A 2 18.78 -0.11 -5.01
CA ASP A 2 18.20 0.41 -6.25
C ASP A 2 18.86 1.73 -6.72
N ILE A 3 19.15 2.65 -5.81
CA ILE A 3 19.82 3.93 -6.10
C ILE A 3 21.16 3.68 -6.80
N THR A 4 22.00 2.83 -6.22
CA THR A 4 23.35 2.53 -6.75
C THR A 4 23.27 1.74 -8.05
N ALA A 5 22.37 0.75 -8.14
CA ALA A 5 22.19 -0.04 -9.35
C ALA A 5 21.73 0.79 -10.55
N LYS A 6 20.88 1.81 -10.34
CA LYS A 6 20.46 2.73 -11.42
C LYS A 6 21.61 3.47 -12.09
N HIS A 7 22.69 3.73 -11.34
CA HIS A 7 23.88 4.42 -11.82
C HIS A 7 24.99 3.47 -12.29
N ALA A 8 24.87 2.16 -12.04
CA ALA A 8 25.84 1.16 -12.51
C ALA A 8 25.77 0.98 -14.04
N ALA A 9 26.91 0.67 -14.64
CA ALA A 9 26.94 0.31 -16.05
C ALA A 9 26.21 -1.02 -16.29
N PRO A 10 25.36 -1.12 -17.32
CA PRO A 10 24.72 -2.39 -17.65
C PRO A 10 25.72 -3.42 -18.18
N ASP A 11 25.48 -4.69 -17.87
CA ASP A 11 26.19 -5.80 -18.48
C ASP A 11 25.77 -6.01 -19.94
N LYS A 12 26.35 -7.05 -20.60
CA LYS A 12 26.03 -7.41 -22.00
C LYS A 12 24.55 -7.77 -22.25
N ASN A 13 23.78 -8.07 -21.20
CA ASN A 13 22.35 -8.40 -21.24
C ASN A 13 21.47 -7.21 -20.83
N GLY A 14 22.07 -6.04 -20.55
CA GLY A 14 21.37 -4.86 -20.08
C GLY A 14 21.06 -4.87 -18.58
N VAL A 15 21.58 -5.83 -17.82
CA VAL A 15 21.36 -5.95 -16.37
C VAL A 15 22.34 -5.04 -15.63
N ARG A 16 21.82 -4.30 -14.65
CA ARG A 16 22.62 -3.42 -13.77
C ARG A 16 22.71 -4.06 -12.39
N ILE A 17 23.94 -4.26 -11.91
CA ILE A 17 24.21 -4.88 -10.61
C ILE A 17 25.03 -3.91 -9.78
N ALA A 18 24.67 -3.80 -8.50
CA ALA A 18 25.46 -3.08 -7.51
C ALA A 18 25.52 -3.89 -6.22
N GLU A 19 26.68 -3.90 -5.62
CA GLU A 19 26.94 -4.46 -4.30
C GLU A 19 27.23 -3.31 -3.33
N LEU A 20 26.65 -3.39 -2.15
CA LEU A 20 26.87 -2.43 -1.06
C LEU A 20 27.12 -3.21 0.23
N ASP A 21 28.20 -2.86 0.89
CA ASP A 21 28.44 -3.12 2.30
C ASP A 21 28.26 -1.84 3.11
N GLU A 22 28.43 -1.89 4.41
CA GLU A 22 28.25 -0.74 5.29
C GLU A 22 29.21 0.42 4.95
N GLU A 23 30.45 0.13 4.55
CA GLU A 23 31.46 1.13 4.24
C GLU A 23 31.14 1.83 2.92
N SER A 24 30.88 1.08 1.88
CA SER A 24 30.50 1.61 0.55
C SER A 24 29.14 2.33 0.58
N PHE A 25 28.19 1.86 1.42
CA PHE A 25 26.94 2.57 1.64
C PHE A 25 27.19 3.96 2.20
N ARG A 26 28.02 4.08 3.25
CA ARG A 26 28.36 5.38 3.87
C ARG A 26 29.06 6.29 2.87
N TYR A 27 30.00 5.75 2.14
CA TYR A 27 30.79 6.54 1.17
C TYR A 27 29.91 7.02 -0.01
N LEU A 28 29.00 6.21 -0.52
CA LEU A 28 28.23 6.51 -1.74
C LEU A 28 26.88 7.18 -1.47
N LEU A 29 26.24 6.90 -0.32
CA LEU A 29 24.84 7.20 -0.11
C LEU A 29 24.54 8.08 1.11
N TRP A 30 25.49 8.35 1.99
CA TRP A 30 25.24 9.19 3.17
C TRP A 30 24.79 10.60 2.81
N ASP A 31 25.28 11.17 1.72
CA ASP A 31 24.93 12.52 1.26
C ASP A 31 23.84 12.52 0.17
N HIS A 32 23.31 11.32 -0.18
CA HIS A 32 22.29 11.20 -1.22
C HIS A 32 20.99 11.90 -0.83
N LYS A 33 20.39 12.59 -1.79
CA LYS A 33 19.09 13.26 -1.71
C LYS A 33 18.26 12.95 -2.95
N PRO A 34 16.93 12.83 -2.82
CA PRO A 34 16.13 13.01 -1.60
C PRO A 34 16.10 11.74 -0.72
N LEU A 35 15.80 11.91 0.57
CA LEU A 35 15.61 10.78 1.49
C LEU A 35 14.48 9.81 1.08
N THR A 36 13.52 10.27 0.28
CA THR A 36 12.42 9.44 -0.24
C THR A 36 12.88 8.35 -1.21
N ASP A 37 14.11 8.38 -1.69
CA ASP A 37 14.67 7.33 -2.54
C ASP A 37 15.06 6.07 -1.74
N PHE A 38 15.18 6.20 -0.42
CA PHE A 38 15.49 5.09 0.45
C PHE A 38 14.24 4.29 0.84
N TRP A 39 14.40 2.99 0.93
CA TRP A 39 13.33 2.08 1.36
C TRP A 39 12.77 2.47 2.72
N MET A 40 11.45 2.40 2.87
CA MET A 40 10.68 2.79 4.07
C MET A 40 10.77 4.27 4.48
N THR A 41 11.43 5.12 3.70
CA THR A 41 11.54 6.54 3.97
C THR A 41 10.54 7.33 3.12
N GLY A 42 9.26 7.21 3.43
CA GLY A 42 8.20 7.91 2.72
C GLY A 42 8.12 9.42 3.04
N PRO A 43 7.33 10.21 2.28
CA PRO A 43 7.22 11.67 2.49
C PRO A 43 6.83 12.08 3.91
N GLY A 44 6.03 11.24 4.60
CA GLY A 44 5.65 11.48 6.00
C GLY A 44 6.83 11.36 6.98
N THR A 45 7.71 10.36 6.75
CA THR A 45 8.94 10.15 7.52
C THR A 45 9.93 11.29 7.25
N VAL A 46 10.16 11.62 5.97
CA VAL A 46 11.05 12.73 5.57
C VAL A 46 10.62 14.03 6.21
N LYS A 47 9.34 14.39 6.15
CA LYS A 47 8.83 15.62 6.75
C LYS A 47 9.06 15.71 8.26
N ARG A 48 9.07 14.58 8.98
CA ARG A 48 9.40 14.52 10.41
C ARG A 48 10.90 14.68 10.65
N LEU A 49 11.74 14.04 9.83
CA LEU A 49 13.19 14.18 9.88
C LEU A 49 13.65 15.61 9.58
N GLU A 50 13.10 16.24 8.53
CA GLU A 50 13.39 17.61 8.13
C GLU A 50 13.08 18.63 9.24
N LYS A 51 12.03 18.42 10.03
CA LYS A 51 11.72 19.24 11.22
C LYS A 51 12.82 19.19 12.27
N ARG A 52 13.69 18.18 12.24
CA ARG A 52 14.86 18.02 13.11
C ARG A 52 16.16 18.46 12.45
N GLY A 53 16.07 19.00 11.22
CA GLY A 53 17.24 19.39 10.43
C GLY A 53 17.97 18.20 9.80
N ILE A 54 17.30 17.05 9.65
CA ILE A 54 17.88 15.82 9.09
C ILE A 54 17.40 15.70 7.65
N HIS A 55 18.32 15.78 6.69
CA HIS A 55 18.07 15.77 5.25
C HIS A 55 18.79 14.64 4.50
N THR A 56 19.68 13.90 5.18
CA THR A 56 20.47 12.81 4.59
C THR A 56 20.57 11.62 5.56
N MET A 57 20.95 10.45 5.04
CA MET A 57 21.20 9.27 5.88
C MET A 57 22.39 9.47 6.82
N GLY A 58 23.43 10.17 6.37
CA GLY A 58 24.58 10.51 7.22
C GLY A 58 24.19 11.42 8.39
N GLU A 59 23.37 12.46 8.17
CA GLU A 59 22.84 13.31 9.23
C GLU A 59 21.98 12.52 10.22
N LEU A 60 21.16 11.57 9.73
CA LEU A 60 20.36 10.68 10.56
C LEU A 60 21.23 9.77 11.42
N ALA A 61 22.27 9.16 10.82
CA ALA A 61 23.23 8.30 11.53
C ALA A 61 23.92 9.08 12.65
N TYR A 62 24.44 10.28 12.39
CA TYR A 62 25.03 11.13 13.43
C TYR A 62 24.04 11.56 14.49
N PHE A 63 22.83 11.96 14.10
CA PHE A 63 21.79 12.35 15.04
C PHE A 63 21.45 11.20 16.01
N SER A 64 21.44 9.97 15.52
CA SER A 64 21.12 8.79 16.33
C SER A 64 22.13 8.53 17.43
N THR A 65 23.39 8.95 17.29
CA THR A 65 24.44 8.71 18.30
C THR A 65 24.20 9.46 19.62
N VAL A 66 23.53 10.61 19.56
CA VAL A 66 23.30 11.47 20.74
C VAL A 66 21.81 11.72 21.07
N ASN A 67 20.93 11.42 20.14
CA ASN A 67 19.49 11.73 20.25
C ASN A 67 18.59 10.53 19.92
N GLN A 68 19.04 9.32 20.18
CA GLN A 68 18.33 8.10 19.87
C GLN A 68 16.92 8.08 20.50
N ASP A 69 16.79 8.50 21.75
CA ASP A 69 15.51 8.59 22.45
C ASP A 69 14.47 9.47 21.74
N ILE A 70 14.94 10.53 21.08
CA ILE A 70 14.05 11.41 20.30
C ILE A 70 13.50 10.66 19.08
N LEU A 71 14.33 9.87 18.41
CA LEU A 71 13.90 9.04 17.27
C LEU A 71 12.90 7.99 17.70
N TYR A 72 13.16 7.27 18.81
CA TYR A 72 12.20 6.30 19.34
C TYR A 72 10.87 6.92 19.76
N LYS A 73 10.90 8.11 20.36
CA LYS A 73 9.67 8.85 20.72
C LYS A 73 8.86 9.25 19.48
N GLU A 74 9.52 9.58 18.38
CA GLU A 74 8.89 10.09 17.17
C GLU A 74 8.43 8.98 16.20
N PHE A 75 9.21 7.91 16.09
CA PHE A 75 8.99 6.83 15.12
C PHE A 75 8.61 5.49 15.75
N GLY A 76 8.64 5.38 17.10
CA GLY A 76 8.36 4.13 17.80
C GLY A 76 9.36 3.04 17.44
N VAL A 77 8.89 1.82 17.24
CA VAL A 77 9.71 0.66 16.86
C VAL A 77 10.38 0.82 15.48
N ASP A 78 9.81 1.63 14.61
CA ASP A 78 10.39 1.88 13.28
C ASP A 78 11.69 2.69 13.35
N ALA A 79 11.98 3.32 14.51
CA ALA A 79 13.22 4.07 14.73
C ALA A 79 14.45 3.17 14.64
N GLU A 80 14.37 1.94 15.15
CA GLU A 80 15.48 0.98 15.12
C GLU A 80 15.89 0.68 13.69
N LEU A 81 14.93 0.27 12.86
CA LEU A 81 15.17 -0.01 11.45
C LEU A 81 15.69 1.22 10.69
N LEU A 82 15.14 2.40 11.01
CA LEU A 82 15.55 3.66 10.39
C LEU A 82 17.01 4.01 10.74
N ILE A 83 17.43 3.76 11.97
CA ILE A 83 18.82 3.94 12.44
C ILE A 83 19.74 2.93 11.78
N ASP A 84 19.39 1.66 11.78
CA ASP A 84 20.18 0.59 11.16
C ASP A 84 20.42 0.90 9.67
N HIS A 85 19.37 1.24 8.95
CA HIS A 85 19.49 1.62 7.54
C HIS A 85 20.34 2.88 7.34
N ALA A 86 20.30 3.85 8.25
CA ALA A 86 21.15 5.03 8.17
C ALA A 86 22.65 4.68 8.35
N TRP A 87 22.96 3.66 9.13
CA TRP A 87 24.31 3.14 9.28
C TRP A 87 24.73 2.15 8.18
N GLY A 88 23.82 1.78 7.29
CA GLY A 88 24.05 0.83 6.21
C GLY A 88 23.84 -0.63 6.62
N LEU A 89 23.26 -0.87 7.78
CA LEU A 89 22.96 -2.20 8.27
C LEU A 89 21.57 -2.63 7.80
N GLU A 90 21.47 -3.82 7.16
CA GLU A 90 20.21 -4.47 6.79
C GLU A 90 20.06 -5.78 7.57
N PRO A 91 19.28 -5.78 8.66
CA PRO A 91 19.12 -6.98 9.51
C PRO A 91 18.25 -8.06 8.86
N CYS A 92 17.47 -7.71 7.83
CA CYS A 92 16.54 -8.62 7.17
C CYS A 92 17.17 -9.26 5.93
N GLY A 93 17.75 -10.44 6.10
CA GLY A 93 18.30 -11.23 5.00
C GLY A 93 17.27 -12.12 4.29
N MET A 94 17.72 -12.84 3.28
CA MET A 94 16.88 -13.76 2.51
C MET A 94 16.26 -14.89 3.34
N LYS A 95 16.92 -15.28 4.43
CA LYS A 95 16.42 -16.30 5.36
C LYS A 95 15.19 -15.80 6.10
N GLU A 96 15.25 -14.57 6.61
CA GLU A 96 14.16 -13.89 7.33
C GLU A 96 12.98 -13.66 6.38
N ILE A 97 13.23 -13.18 5.16
CA ILE A 97 12.17 -12.99 4.14
C ILE A 97 11.45 -14.31 3.82
N LYS A 98 12.20 -15.41 3.62
CA LYS A 98 11.60 -16.73 3.35
C LYS A 98 10.85 -17.31 4.55
N ALA A 99 11.29 -17.00 5.77
CA ALA A 99 10.65 -17.44 7.01
C ALA A 99 9.44 -16.59 7.41
N TYR A 100 9.31 -15.38 6.86
CA TYR A 100 8.25 -14.46 7.22
C TYR A 100 6.86 -15.05 6.96
N ARG A 101 6.00 -14.91 7.95
CA ARG A 101 4.57 -15.23 7.84
C ARG A 101 3.80 -13.98 8.27
N PRO A 102 2.97 -13.41 7.36
CA PRO A 102 2.19 -12.23 7.68
C PRO A 102 1.31 -12.46 8.91
N SER A 103 1.30 -11.52 9.83
CA SER A 103 0.36 -11.50 10.96
C SER A 103 -1.00 -10.93 10.56
N THR A 104 -1.07 -10.22 9.43
CA THR A 104 -2.31 -9.64 8.93
C THR A 104 -3.07 -10.66 8.09
N ASN A 105 -4.32 -10.84 8.46
CA ASN A 105 -5.22 -11.76 7.77
C ASN A 105 -6.10 -10.95 6.82
N SER A 106 -5.54 -10.48 5.71
CA SER A 106 -6.29 -9.82 4.65
C SER A 106 -5.84 -10.30 3.27
N ILE A 107 -6.77 -10.37 2.34
CA ILE A 107 -6.52 -10.59 0.92
C ILE A 107 -7.09 -9.41 0.18
N SER A 108 -6.28 -8.76 -0.65
CA SER A 108 -6.70 -7.61 -1.43
C SER A 108 -6.23 -7.71 -2.86
N GLU A 109 -7.03 -7.18 -3.75
CA GLU A 109 -6.66 -6.99 -5.15
C GLU A 109 -7.07 -5.59 -5.62
N GLY A 110 -6.32 -5.03 -6.56
CA GLY A 110 -6.58 -3.73 -7.13
C GLY A 110 -6.46 -3.77 -8.64
N GLN A 111 -7.42 -3.13 -9.32
CA GLN A 111 -7.44 -3.04 -10.76
C GLN A 111 -7.42 -1.58 -11.20
N VAL A 112 -6.44 -1.23 -12.04
CA VAL A 112 -6.43 0.03 -12.79
C VAL A 112 -7.14 -0.22 -14.11
N LEU A 113 -8.19 0.54 -14.37
CA LEU A 113 -8.99 0.39 -15.58
C LEU A 113 -8.25 0.97 -16.81
N SER A 114 -8.42 0.37 -17.97
CA SER A 114 -7.75 0.76 -19.21
C SER A 114 -8.10 2.19 -19.66
N CYS A 115 -9.33 2.64 -19.36
CA CYS A 115 -9.81 3.99 -19.57
C CYS A 115 -10.77 4.37 -18.45
N PRO A 116 -11.20 5.63 -18.33
CA PRO A 116 -12.24 6.03 -17.38
C PRO A 116 -13.56 5.28 -17.65
N TYR A 117 -14.08 4.60 -16.63
CA TYR A 117 -15.34 3.85 -16.75
C TYR A 117 -16.48 4.62 -16.08
N PRO A 118 -17.66 4.74 -16.74
CA PRO A 118 -18.85 5.24 -16.09
C PRO A 118 -19.31 4.30 -14.97
N TYR A 119 -20.12 4.82 -14.05
CA TYR A 119 -20.58 4.13 -12.85
C TYR A 119 -21.09 2.70 -13.11
N ASP A 120 -21.98 2.52 -14.09
CA ASP A 120 -22.60 1.21 -14.37
C ASP A 120 -21.56 0.17 -14.83
N LYS A 121 -20.58 0.61 -15.64
CA LYS A 121 -19.50 -0.26 -16.09
C LYS A 121 -18.52 -0.58 -14.96
N ALA A 122 -18.22 0.40 -14.11
CA ALA A 122 -17.39 0.19 -12.93
C ALA A 122 -18.06 -0.77 -11.92
N ARG A 123 -19.37 -0.73 -11.79
CA ARG A 123 -20.16 -1.66 -10.97
C ARG A 123 -19.98 -3.12 -11.42
N ILE A 124 -19.96 -3.39 -12.72
CA ILE A 124 -19.70 -4.74 -13.26
C ILE A 124 -18.30 -5.19 -12.89
N ILE A 125 -17.30 -4.33 -13.02
CA ILE A 125 -15.91 -4.64 -12.60
C ILE A 125 -15.82 -4.97 -11.11
N VAL A 126 -16.55 -4.24 -10.27
CA VAL A 126 -16.62 -4.55 -8.82
C VAL A 126 -17.17 -5.95 -8.58
N MET A 127 -18.20 -6.38 -9.32
CA MET A 127 -18.75 -7.73 -9.22
C MET A 127 -17.75 -8.79 -9.68
N GLU A 128 -17.05 -8.57 -10.79
CA GLU A 128 -16.00 -9.46 -11.29
C GLU A 128 -14.82 -9.58 -10.30
N MET A 129 -14.39 -8.46 -9.71
CA MET A 129 -13.33 -8.47 -8.70
C MET A 129 -13.79 -9.18 -7.41
N ALA A 130 -15.05 -9.02 -7.00
CA ALA A 130 -15.60 -9.73 -5.86
C ALA A 130 -15.64 -11.25 -6.12
N ASP A 131 -16.00 -11.67 -7.32
CA ASP A 131 -15.96 -13.10 -7.72
C ASP A 131 -14.53 -13.66 -7.71
N SER A 132 -13.56 -12.91 -8.25
CA SER A 132 -12.13 -13.26 -8.17
C SER A 132 -11.66 -13.41 -6.71
N LEU A 133 -12.06 -12.50 -5.83
CA LEU A 133 -11.75 -12.58 -4.40
C LEU A 133 -12.37 -13.82 -3.74
N VAL A 134 -13.59 -14.19 -4.10
CA VAL A 134 -14.28 -15.42 -3.66
C VAL A 134 -13.47 -16.66 -4.07
N LEU A 135 -13.02 -16.72 -5.32
CA LEU A 135 -12.19 -17.81 -5.80
C LEU A 135 -10.88 -17.94 -5.01
N GLN A 136 -10.23 -16.84 -4.72
CA GLN A 136 -9.00 -16.84 -3.91
C GLN A 136 -9.23 -17.30 -2.46
N LEU A 137 -10.34 -16.88 -1.84
CA LEU A 137 -10.72 -17.33 -0.50
C LEU A 137 -11.02 -18.85 -0.48
N THR A 138 -11.77 -19.33 -1.47
CA THR A 138 -12.15 -20.72 -1.59
C THR A 138 -10.94 -21.63 -1.83
N ASP A 139 -10.06 -21.26 -2.76
CA ASP A 139 -8.83 -22.00 -3.08
C ASP A 139 -7.93 -22.14 -1.84
N LYS A 140 -7.82 -21.09 -1.04
CA LYS A 140 -7.02 -21.08 0.19
C LYS A 140 -7.75 -21.64 1.42
N ARG A 141 -9.00 -22.06 1.29
CA ARG A 141 -9.88 -22.47 2.40
C ARG A 141 -9.95 -21.43 3.50
N LEU A 142 -10.30 -20.22 3.12
CA LEU A 142 -10.39 -19.06 3.99
C LEU A 142 -11.80 -18.47 3.94
N VAL A 143 -12.20 -17.82 5.02
CA VAL A 143 -13.46 -17.06 5.13
C VAL A 143 -13.18 -15.67 5.68
N THR A 144 -14.08 -14.74 5.40
CA THR A 144 -14.03 -13.35 5.90
C THR A 144 -15.39 -12.88 6.37
N ASP A 145 -15.41 -11.97 7.34
CA ASP A 145 -16.60 -11.27 7.80
C ASP A 145 -16.53 -9.75 7.54
N SER A 146 -15.50 -9.28 6.84
CA SER A 146 -15.30 -7.84 6.63
C SER A 146 -14.70 -7.56 5.26
N LEU A 147 -15.38 -6.68 4.51
CA LEU A 147 -14.95 -6.23 3.20
C LEU A 147 -14.67 -4.72 3.22
N THR A 148 -13.67 -4.30 2.46
CA THR A 148 -13.34 -2.89 2.22
C THR A 148 -13.27 -2.64 0.73
N LEU A 149 -13.75 -1.49 0.29
CA LEU A 149 -13.72 -1.07 -1.10
C LEU A 149 -13.18 0.36 -1.20
N ASP A 150 -12.23 0.56 -2.09
CA ASP A 150 -11.69 1.85 -2.48
C ASP A 150 -11.97 2.09 -3.96
N VAL A 151 -12.52 3.26 -4.28
CA VAL A 151 -12.84 3.69 -5.64
C VAL A 151 -12.12 5.01 -5.91
N CYS A 152 -11.17 4.99 -6.84
CA CYS A 152 -10.47 6.18 -7.29
C CYS A 152 -11.06 6.67 -8.61
N TYR A 153 -11.42 7.93 -8.66
CA TYR A 153 -12.00 8.57 -9.84
C TYR A 153 -10.92 9.08 -10.80
N ASP A 154 -11.26 9.17 -12.08
CA ASP A 154 -10.34 9.68 -13.08
C ASP A 154 -10.22 11.21 -12.99
N ARG A 155 -9.05 11.73 -13.38
CA ARG A 155 -8.74 13.16 -13.44
C ARG A 155 -9.65 13.93 -14.42
N GLU A 156 -10.12 13.28 -15.48
CA GLU A 156 -11.00 13.93 -16.46
C GLU A 156 -12.26 14.55 -15.84
N ASN A 157 -12.71 14.01 -14.70
CA ASN A 157 -13.81 14.60 -13.94
C ASN A 157 -13.48 16.04 -13.48
N CYS A 158 -12.21 16.32 -13.15
CA CYS A 158 -11.74 17.66 -12.79
C CYS A 158 -11.46 18.53 -14.02
N ASP A 159 -10.90 17.94 -15.08
CA ASP A 159 -10.50 18.64 -16.31
C ASP A 159 -11.72 19.26 -17.01
N SER A 160 -12.89 18.67 -16.87
CA SER A 160 -14.16 19.19 -17.42
C SER A 160 -14.59 20.53 -16.80
N GLY A 161 -14.02 20.94 -15.67
CA GLY A 161 -14.37 22.14 -14.92
C GLY A 161 -15.77 22.13 -14.29
N LYS A 162 -16.49 21.00 -14.40
CA LYS A 162 -17.87 20.83 -13.86
C LYS A 162 -17.87 20.28 -12.45
N TYR A 163 -16.84 19.51 -12.06
CA TYR A 163 -16.75 18.93 -10.73
C TYR A 163 -16.48 20.00 -9.68
N ARG A 164 -17.27 20.01 -8.61
CA ARG A 164 -17.19 20.98 -7.50
C ARG A 164 -16.96 20.30 -6.14
N GLY A 165 -16.80 18.97 -6.15
CA GLY A 165 -16.54 18.21 -4.93
C GLY A 165 -15.10 18.33 -4.42
N PRO A 166 -14.78 17.62 -3.34
CA PRO A 166 -13.45 17.61 -2.76
C PRO A 166 -12.41 16.94 -3.70
N VAL A 167 -11.25 17.57 -3.84
CA VAL A 167 -10.15 17.09 -4.67
C VAL A 167 -8.90 16.82 -3.81
N HIS A 168 -7.96 16.04 -4.33
CA HIS A 168 -6.62 15.91 -3.79
C HIS A 168 -5.59 15.84 -4.94
N ILE A 169 -4.34 16.04 -4.60
CA ILE A 169 -3.22 15.88 -5.54
C ILE A 169 -2.72 14.44 -5.41
N ASP A 170 -2.70 13.70 -6.53
CA ASP A 170 -2.19 12.34 -6.56
C ASP A 170 -0.66 12.28 -6.52
N HIS A 171 -0.10 11.06 -6.46
CA HIS A 171 1.36 10.84 -6.45
C HIS A 171 2.10 11.47 -7.65
N TYR A 172 1.41 11.67 -8.76
CA TYR A 172 1.97 12.27 -9.98
C TYR A 172 1.75 13.79 -10.08
N GLY A 173 1.29 14.43 -9.00
CA GLY A 173 1.03 15.87 -8.96
C GLY A 173 -0.25 16.31 -9.68
N ARG A 174 -1.16 15.38 -10.01
CA ARG A 174 -2.39 15.66 -10.74
C ARG A 174 -3.55 15.90 -9.78
N THR A 175 -4.38 16.89 -10.07
CA THR A 175 -5.62 17.11 -9.33
C THR A 175 -6.65 16.06 -9.74
N VAL A 176 -7.15 15.31 -8.77
CA VAL A 176 -8.16 14.26 -8.97
C VAL A 176 -9.27 14.38 -7.92
N PRO A 177 -10.50 13.95 -8.20
CA PRO A 177 -11.54 13.89 -7.19
C PRO A 177 -11.11 13.02 -6.00
N LYS A 178 -11.54 13.38 -4.80
CA LYS A 178 -11.31 12.54 -3.63
C LYS A 178 -12.00 11.20 -3.85
N GLY A 179 -11.21 10.10 -3.72
CA GLY A 179 -11.73 8.74 -3.85
C GLY A 179 -12.80 8.42 -2.82
N ALA A 180 -13.67 7.49 -3.15
CA ALA A 180 -14.62 6.92 -2.22
C ALA A 180 -14.01 5.70 -1.52
N HIS A 181 -14.23 5.61 -0.21
CA HIS A 181 -13.76 4.53 0.63
C HIS A 181 -14.88 4.07 1.55
N GLY A 182 -15.01 2.78 1.75
CA GLY A 182 -15.97 2.23 2.69
C GLY A 182 -15.66 0.80 3.07
N SER A 183 -16.30 0.38 4.15
CA SER A 183 -16.25 -1.00 4.61
C SER A 183 -17.64 -1.53 4.96
N THR A 184 -17.79 -2.83 4.93
CA THR A 184 -18.98 -3.53 5.39
C THR A 184 -18.58 -4.73 6.23
N LYS A 185 -19.37 -5.04 7.23
CA LYS A 185 -19.23 -6.22 8.08
C LYS A 185 -20.37 -7.18 7.76
N LEU A 186 -20.05 -8.46 7.71
CA LEU A 186 -21.01 -9.55 7.55
C LEU A 186 -21.32 -10.14 8.94
N ASP A 187 -22.49 -10.73 9.08
CA ASP A 187 -22.92 -11.33 10.34
C ASP A 187 -22.04 -12.53 10.73
N ASN A 188 -21.62 -13.33 9.75
CA ASN A 188 -20.75 -14.48 9.95
C ASN A 188 -19.62 -14.50 8.92
N PRO A 189 -18.42 -15.04 9.30
CA PRO A 189 -17.36 -15.28 8.34
C PRO A 189 -17.81 -16.24 7.24
N THR A 190 -17.57 -15.90 5.99
CA THR A 190 -18.02 -16.69 4.83
C THR A 190 -17.09 -16.53 3.63
N ASN A 191 -17.14 -17.48 2.69
CA ASN A 191 -16.59 -17.39 1.35
C ASN A 191 -17.68 -17.63 0.29
N LEU A 192 -18.96 -17.58 0.67
CA LEU A 192 -20.06 -17.75 -0.25
C LEU A 192 -20.13 -16.58 -1.25
N GLY A 193 -19.98 -16.89 -2.54
CA GLY A 193 -19.94 -15.90 -3.60
C GLY A 193 -21.17 -15.00 -3.63
N SER A 194 -22.37 -15.54 -3.47
CA SER A 194 -23.61 -14.76 -3.47
C SER A 194 -23.62 -13.67 -2.38
N ILE A 195 -23.12 -13.99 -1.18
CA ILE A 195 -23.07 -13.04 -0.06
C ILE A 195 -21.99 -11.98 -0.30
N LEU A 196 -20.76 -12.39 -0.66
CA LEU A 196 -19.64 -11.47 -0.82
C LEU A 196 -19.83 -10.53 -2.02
N ILE A 197 -20.34 -11.04 -3.15
CA ILE A 197 -20.63 -10.23 -4.34
C ILE A 197 -21.76 -9.25 -4.04
N SER A 198 -22.85 -9.67 -3.38
CA SER A 198 -23.95 -8.76 -3.00
C SER A 198 -23.45 -7.68 -2.06
N ALA A 199 -22.79 -8.05 -0.98
CA ALA A 199 -22.26 -7.12 0.01
C ALA A 199 -21.28 -6.10 -0.58
N THR A 200 -20.42 -6.52 -1.50
CA THR A 200 -19.47 -5.64 -2.19
C THR A 200 -20.17 -4.71 -3.15
N THR A 201 -21.17 -5.21 -3.87
CA THR A 201 -21.96 -4.41 -4.81
C THR A 201 -22.78 -3.35 -4.09
N GLU A 202 -23.44 -3.71 -3.00
CA GLU A 202 -24.18 -2.78 -2.14
C GLU A 202 -23.26 -1.72 -1.51
N LEU A 203 -22.04 -2.14 -1.10
CA LEU A 203 -21.03 -1.22 -0.62
C LEU A 203 -20.63 -0.20 -1.68
N PHE A 204 -20.39 -0.65 -2.92
CA PHE A 204 -20.11 0.23 -4.06
C PHE A 204 -21.24 1.22 -4.31
N GLU A 205 -22.48 0.74 -4.36
CA GLU A 205 -23.67 1.57 -4.58
C GLU A 205 -23.88 2.63 -3.50
N ARG A 206 -23.46 2.33 -2.27
CA ARG A 206 -23.53 3.24 -1.13
C ARG A 206 -22.47 4.34 -1.15
N ILE A 207 -21.23 4.03 -1.60
CA ILE A 207 -20.12 4.95 -1.47
C ILE A 207 -19.75 5.68 -2.76
N ALA A 208 -19.99 5.06 -3.94
CA ALA A 208 -19.53 5.62 -5.20
C ALA A 208 -20.45 6.73 -5.73
N ASP A 209 -19.82 7.80 -6.22
CA ASP A 209 -20.52 8.90 -6.88
C ASP A 209 -20.90 8.46 -8.30
N LYS A 210 -22.23 8.45 -8.57
CA LYS A 210 -22.80 8.00 -9.85
C LYS A 210 -22.49 8.92 -11.03
N THR A 211 -22.03 10.14 -10.75
CA THR A 211 -21.75 11.16 -11.78
C THR A 211 -20.30 11.15 -12.25
N LEU A 212 -19.43 10.42 -11.55
CA LEU A 212 -17.99 10.41 -11.79
C LEU A 212 -17.53 9.15 -12.52
N THR A 213 -16.55 9.32 -13.40
CA THR A 213 -15.87 8.19 -14.02
C THR A 213 -14.78 7.64 -13.10
N VAL A 214 -14.71 6.31 -13.05
CA VAL A 214 -13.81 5.53 -12.19
C VAL A 214 -12.52 5.16 -12.95
N ARG A 215 -11.40 5.24 -12.27
CA ARG A 215 -10.08 4.87 -12.82
C ARG A 215 -9.44 3.66 -12.16
N ARG A 216 -9.66 3.46 -10.87
CA ARG A 216 -9.10 2.35 -10.10
C ARG A 216 -10.09 1.87 -9.06
N ILE A 217 -10.12 0.57 -8.86
CA ILE A 217 -10.90 -0.09 -7.83
C ILE A 217 -9.94 -0.98 -7.04
N THR A 218 -10.09 -1.00 -5.72
CA THR A 218 -9.39 -1.93 -4.84
C THR A 218 -10.40 -2.54 -3.89
N ILE A 219 -10.42 -3.86 -3.80
CA ILE A 219 -11.24 -4.64 -2.88
C ILE A 219 -10.35 -5.39 -1.90
N ALA A 220 -10.76 -5.49 -0.65
CA ALA A 220 -10.07 -6.29 0.35
C ALA A 220 -11.05 -7.08 1.22
N ALA A 221 -10.75 -8.36 1.41
CA ALA A 221 -11.28 -9.19 2.47
C ALA A 221 -10.37 -9.01 3.69
N ASN A 222 -10.93 -8.54 4.80
CA ASN A 222 -10.20 -8.34 6.06
C ASN A 222 -10.58 -9.43 7.06
N ARG A 223 -9.80 -9.55 8.14
CA ARG A 223 -10.03 -10.54 9.21
C ARG A 223 -10.23 -11.95 8.66
N VAL A 224 -9.43 -12.29 7.67
CA VAL A 224 -9.48 -13.59 7.00
C VAL A 224 -9.00 -14.66 7.97
N VAL A 225 -9.79 -15.72 8.14
CA VAL A 225 -9.49 -16.87 8.98
C VAL A 225 -9.65 -18.17 8.18
N LYS A 226 -9.10 -19.27 8.71
CA LYS A 226 -9.32 -20.59 8.10
C LYS A 226 -10.78 -20.97 8.18
N ASP A 227 -11.28 -21.58 7.12
CA ASP A 227 -12.59 -22.19 7.09
C ASP A 227 -12.53 -23.52 7.89
N GLU A 228 -13.07 -23.50 9.10
CA GLU A 228 -13.14 -24.68 9.95
C GLU A 228 -14.40 -25.53 9.69
N GLY A 229 -15.25 -25.10 8.74
CA GLY A 229 -16.44 -25.83 8.31
C GLY A 229 -17.59 -25.89 9.32
N PHE A 230 -17.47 -25.19 10.45
CA PHE A 230 -18.49 -25.17 11.49
C PHE A 230 -18.79 -23.73 11.93
N PHE A 231 -20.07 -23.37 11.90
CA PHE A 231 -20.58 -22.15 12.55
C PHE A 231 -21.58 -22.59 13.64
N GLN A 232 -21.35 -22.12 14.85
CA GLN A 232 -22.35 -22.22 15.90
C GLN A 232 -23.45 -21.20 15.58
N VAL A 233 -24.66 -21.67 15.35
CA VAL A 233 -25.85 -20.83 15.26
C VAL A 233 -26.42 -20.75 16.67
N ASP A 234 -26.43 -19.58 17.25
CA ASP A 234 -27.18 -19.33 18.49
C ASP A 234 -28.68 -19.43 18.14
N LEU A 235 -29.37 -20.36 18.79
CA LEU A 235 -30.80 -20.58 18.68
C LEU A 235 -31.60 -19.55 19.49
#